data_6a5592d1a7b13d3bdf7679a3abf5d7df
#
_entry.id   6a5592d1a7b13d3bdf7679a3abf5d7df
#
_cell.length_a   1.000
_cell.length_b   1.000
_cell.length_c   1.000
_cell.angle_alpha   90.00
_cell.angle_beta   90.00
_cell.angle_gamma   90.00
#
_symmetry.space_group_name_H-M   'P 1'
#
loop_
_entity.id
_entity.type
_entity.pdbx_description
1 polymer ?
#
loop_
_entity_poly.entity_id
_entity_poly.type
_entity_poly.pdbx_seq_one_letter_code
_entity_poly.pdbx_strand_id
1 'polypeptide(L)'
;LKGTQSAAEFGTKVHELLEKIFDKNFHNWKNRVYKFLDDRFKGYVAPETEERKAEIETKTEEFFENLFEAKILPSAPGFHLSQLFKNLKDCRPELKFMLSVGAPIKGRERLTASLLAETLTAFDSRYKDFHLSELDMRGYLTGSIDLAFAADGKYWVIDWKTNKIDYRNNTPELYT
;
A
#
# COMPACT_ATOMS: atom_id res chain seq x y z
N LEU A 1 23.40 -21.05 11.76
CA LEU A 1 22.66 -19.82 12.03
C LEU A 1 21.68 -19.63 10.90
N LYS A 2 20.37 -19.90 11.12
CA LYS A 2 19.32 -19.51 10.18
C LYS A 2 19.34 -17.99 10.11
N GLY A 3 19.46 -17.45 8.89
CA GLY A 3 19.58 -16.02 8.67
C GLY A 3 18.39 -15.25 9.26
N THR A 4 18.67 -14.13 9.91
CA THR A 4 17.61 -13.20 10.34
C THR A 4 17.04 -12.54 9.10
N GLN A 5 15.72 -12.65 8.91
CA GLN A 5 15.02 -11.93 7.84
C GLN A 5 15.24 -10.42 8.00
N SER A 6 15.71 -9.75 6.95
CA SER A 6 15.84 -8.29 6.97
C SER A 6 14.45 -7.63 7.05
N ALA A 7 14.40 -6.39 7.57
CA ALA A 7 13.15 -5.61 7.60
C ALA A 7 12.58 -5.41 6.19
N ALA A 8 13.45 -5.24 5.19
CA ALA A 8 13.05 -5.09 3.79
C ALA A 8 12.40 -6.38 3.23
N GLU A 9 13.00 -7.55 3.50
CA GLU A 9 12.40 -8.83 3.09
C GLU A 9 11.05 -9.07 3.76
N PHE A 10 10.93 -8.71 5.03
CA PHE A 10 9.66 -8.79 5.74
C PHE A 10 8.61 -7.88 5.09
N GLY A 11 8.97 -6.63 4.80
CA GLY A 11 8.11 -5.68 4.11
C GLY A 11 7.61 -6.24 2.78
N THR A 12 8.51 -6.73 1.93
CA THR A 12 8.16 -7.35 0.65
C THR A 12 7.15 -8.50 0.82
N LYS A 13 7.34 -9.36 1.81
CA LYS A 13 6.43 -10.49 2.06
C LYS A 13 5.05 -10.06 2.55
N VAL A 14 4.97 -8.98 3.32
CA VAL A 14 3.68 -8.41 3.75
C VAL A 14 2.94 -7.81 2.55
N HIS A 15 3.65 -7.08 1.64
CA HIS A 15 3.05 -6.57 0.41
C HIS A 15 2.52 -7.71 -0.47
N GLU A 16 3.32 -8.77 -0.70
CA GLU A 16 2.87 -9.98 -1.44
C GLU A 16 1.63 -10.65 -0.80
N LEU A 17 1.53 -10.64 0.52
CA LEU A 17 0.36 -11.15 1.23
C LEU A 17 -0.87 -10.28 0.98
N LEU A 18 -0.74 -8.96 1.13
CA LEU A 18 -1.83 -8.02 0.93
C LEU A 18 -2.31 -8.01 -0.52
N GLU A 19 -1.40 -8.07 -1.50
CA GLU A 19 -1.73 -8.26 -2.91
C GLU A 19 -2.64 -9.47 -3.12
N LYS A 20 -2.27 -10.62 -2.54
CA LYS A 20 -3.06 -11.86 -2.63
C LYS A 20 -4.39 -11.78 -1.88
N ILE A 21 -4.48 -10.98 -0.83
CA ILE A 21 -5.72 -10.76 -0.07
C ILE A 21 -6.72 -9.93 -0.89
N PHE A 22 -6.26 -8.92 -1.62
CA PHE A 22 -7.11 -8.07 -2.45
C PHE A 22 -7.27 -8.54 -3.90
N ASP A 23 -6.74 -9.72 -4.25
CA ASP A 23 -6.98 -10.33 -5.56
C ASP A 23 -8.45 -10.77 -5.71
N LYS A 24 -9.00 -10.58 -6.91
CA LYS A 24 -10.40 -10.90 -7.24
C LYS A 24 -10.82 -12.35 -7.02
N ASN A 25 -9.86 -13.27 -6.95
CA ASN A 25 -10.11 -14.71 -6.72
C ASN A 25 -10.06 -15.08 -5.23
N PHE A 26 -10.10 -14.10 -4.37
CA PHE A 26 -9.96 -14.30 -2.93
C PHE A 26 -11.25 -14.79 -2.28
N HIS A 27 -11.12 -15.72 -1.31
CA HIS A 27 -12.25 -16.25 -0.56
C HIS A 27 -12.08 -16.18 0.97
N ASN A 28 -10.85 -16.16 1.49
CA ASN A 28 -10.63 -16.13 2.93
C ASN A 28 -9.23 -15.61 3.29
N TRP A 29 -9.17 -14.38 3.83
CA TRP A 29 -7.90 -13.73 4.19
C TRP A 29 -7.18 -14.45 5.35
N LYS A 30 -7.90 -15.04 6.31
CA LYS A 30 -7.32 -15.78 7.44
C LYS A 30 -6.45 -16.93 6.93
N ASN A 31 -6.93 -17.71 5.96
CA ASN A 31 -6.14 -18.78 5.36
C ASN A 31 -4.85 -18.30 4.70
N ARG A 32 -4.87 -17.10 4.12
CA ARG A 32 -3.65 -16.49 3.53
C ARG A 32 -2.67 -16.07 4.61
N VAL A 33 -3.16 -15.47 5.69
CA VAL A 33 -2.33 -15.08 6.85
C VAL A 33 -1.70 -16.30 7.51
N TYR A 34 -2.47 -17.36 7.78
CA TYR A 34 -1.93 -18.58 8.37
C TYR A 34 -0.90 -19.26 7.48
N LYS A 35 -1.14 -19.32 6.17
CA LYS A 35 -0.15 -19.82 5.24
C LYS A 35 1.12 -18.99 5.22
N PHE A 36 1.00 -17.68 5.25
CA PHE A 36 2.14 -16.75 5.36
C PHE A 36 2.96 -17.00 6.63
N LEU A 37 2.30 -17.21 7.78
CA LEU A 37 2.96 -17.52 9.04
C LEU A 37 3.67 -18.87 8.98
N ASP A 38 3.02 -19.91 8.46
CA ASP A 38 3.61 -21.23 8.30
C ASP A 38 4.87 -21.20 7.43
N ASP A 39 4.83 -20.50 6.31
CA ASP A 39 5.98 -20.35 5.41
C ASP A 39 7.12 -19.61 6.12
N ARG A 40 6.80 -18.60 6.94
CA ARG A 40 7.76 -17.86 7.74
C ARG A 40 8.40 -18.71 8.84
N PHE A 41 7.60 -19.49 9.57
CA PHE A 41 8.10 -20.39 10.62
C PHE A 41 9.02 -21.47 10.06
N LYS A 42 8.73 -22.01 8.88
CA LYS A 42 9.59 -22.98 8.21
C LYS A 42 10.89 -22.38 7.70
N GLY A 43 10.84 -21.12 7.21
CA GLY A 43 11.98 -20.48 6.54
C GLY A 43 12.95 -19.76 7.46
N TYR A 44 12.44 -19.01 8.45
CA TYR A 44 13.25 -18.00 9.17
C TYR A 44 13.29 -18.16 10.68
N VAL A 45 12.14 -18.23 11.35
CA VAL A 45 12.06 -18.24 12.82
C VAL A 45 10.97 -19.20 13.24
N ALA A 46 11.36 -20.43 13.51
CA ALA A 46 10.45 -21.36 14.19
C ALA A 46 10.22 -20.87 15.63
N PRO A 47 8.97 -20.76 16.08
CA PRO A 47 8.69 -20.51 17.50
C PRO A 47 9.33 -21.60 18.37
N GLU A 48 9.84 -21.22 19.53
CA GLU A 48 10.50 -22.14 20.45
C GLU A 48 9.51 -23.11 21.09
N THR A 49 8.25 -22.72 21.21
CA THR A 49 7.17 -23.52 21.80
C THR A 49 5.86 -23.36 21.02
N GLU A 50 4.93 -24.32 21.19
CA GLU A 50 3.60 -24.24 20.59
C GLU A 50 2.78 -23.07 21.18
N GLU A 51 2.97 -22.74 22.47
CA GLU A 51 2.34 -21.59 23.09
C GLU A 51 2.79 -20.27 22.44
N ARG A 52 4.09 -20.16 22.14
CA ARG A 52 4.63 -18.98 21.45
C ARG A 52 4.14 -18.89 20.00
N LYS A 53 3.97 -20.01 19.34
CA LYS A 53 3.37 -20.09 17.99
C LYS A 53 1.93 -19.56 18.03
N ALA A 54 1.11 -20.09 18.94
CA ALA A 54 -0.29 -19.69 19.09
C ALA A 54 -0.42 -18.20 19.44
N GLU A 55 0.47 -17.66 20.27
CA GLU A 55 0.51 -16.23 20.58
C GLU A 55 0.79 -15.37 19.35
N ILE A 56 1.75 -15.77 18.50
CA ILE A 56 2.09 -15.05 17.26
C ILE A 56 0.92 -15.11 16.28
N GLU A 57 0.29 -16.27 16.12
CA GLU A 57 -0.88 -16.45 15.25
C GLU A 57 -2.04 -15.55 15.69
N THR A 58 -2.37 -15.56 16.98
CA THR A 58 -3.43 -14.74 17.55
C THR A 58 -3.16 -13.24 17.35
N LYS A 59 -1.96 -12.76 17.70
CA LYS A 59 -1.59 -11.34 17.52
C LYS A 59 -1.58 -10.92 16.06
N THR A 60 -1.22 -11.81 15.15
CA THR A 60 -1.22 -11.51 13.72
C THR A 60 -2.65 -11.45 13.20
N GLU A 61 -3.52 -12.35 13.63
CA GLU A 61 -4.94 -12.31 13.28
C GLU A 61 -5.59 -11.02 13.77
N GLU A 62 -5.41 -10.66 15.04
CA GLU A 62 -5.89 -9.40 15.62
C GLU A 62 -5.39 -8.17 14.85
N PHE A 63 -4.12 -8.17 14.43
CA PHE A 63 -3.56 -7.10 13.63
C PHE A 63 -4.30 -6.95 12.28
N PHE A 64 -4.53 -8.03 11.56
CA PHE A 64 -5.24 -7.99 10.28
C PHE A 64 -6.73 -7.67 10.45
N GLU A 65 -7.39 -8.14 11.51
CA GLU A 65 -8.75 -7.75 11.85
C GLU A 65 -8.84 -6.22 12.06
N ASN A 66 -7.95 -5.67 12.87
CA ASN A 66 -7.88 -4.23 13.11
C ASN A 66 -7.57 -3.44 11.82
N LEU A 67 -6.67 -3.94 10.98
CA LEU A 67 -6.36 -3.33 9.68
C LEU A 67 -7.60 -3.27 8.79
N PHE A 68 -8.36 -4.37 8.69
CA PHE A 68 -9.54 -4.43 7.83
C PHE A 68 -10.73 -3.65 8.38
N GLU A 69 -10.82 -3.46 9.68
CA GLU A 69 -11.81 -2.59 10.32
C GLU A 69 -11.38 -1.11 10.38
N ALA A 70 -10.18 -0.78 9.87
CA ALA A 70 -9.75 0.60 9.80
C ALA A 70 -10.65 1.43 8.87
N LYS A 71 -11.00 2.63 9.33
CA LYS A 71 -11.75 3.62 8.56
C LYS A 71 -10.77 4.36 7.66
N ILE A 72 -10.89 4.18 6.35
CA ILE A 72 -9.89 4.64 5.39
C ILE A 72 -10.32 5.82 4.53
N LEU A 73 -11.61 6.17 4.51
CA LEU A 73 -12.10 7.26 3.68
C LEU A 73 -12.54 8.46 4.54
N PRO A 74 -11.85 9.61 4.44
CA PRO A 74 -12.28 10.84 5.15
C PRO A 74 -13.68 11.30 4.75
N SER A 75 -14.06 11.14 3.46
CA SER A 75 -15.38 11.52 2.93
C SER A 75 -16.50 10.54 3.30
N ALA A 76 -16.17 9.33 3.72
CA ALA A 76 -17.10 8.29 4.11
C ALA A 76 -16.67 7.63 5.44
N PRO A 77 -16.92 8.28 6.61
CA PRO A 77 -16.39 7.83 7.91
C PRO A 77 -16.84 6.43 8.34
N GLY A 78 -17.86 5.88 7.69
CA GLY A 78 -18.33 4.50 7.92
C GLY A 78 -17.72 3.47 6.95
N PHE A 79 -16.80 3.88 6.06
CA PHE A 79 -16.19 2.97 5.12
C PHE A 79 -14.94 2.32 5.75
N HIS A 80 -15.03 1.02 5.95
CA HIS A 80 -13.94 0.19 6.44
C HIS A 80 -13.26 -0.55 5.30
N LEU A 81 -11.97 -0.84 5.45
CA LEU A 81 -11.20 -1.56 4.44
C LEU A 81 -11.80 -2.93 4.10
N SER A 82 -12.39 -3.62 5.09
CA SER A 82 -13.10 -4.89 4.90
C SER A 82 -14.26 -4.83 3.90
N GLN A 83 -14.84 -3.66 3.66
CA GLN A 83 -15.94 -3.51 2.70
C GLN A 83 -15.50 -3.77 1.26
N LEU A 84 -14.20 -3.61 0.96
CA LEU A 84 -13.64 -3.95 -0.34
C LEU A 84 -13.78 -5.44 -0.67
N PHE A 85 -13.83 -6.32 0.33
CA PHE A 85 -14.02 -7.76 0.11
C PHE A 85 -15.36 -8.11 -0.52
N LYS A 86 -16.36 -7.22 -0.41
CA LYS A 86 -17.66 -7.40 -1.06
C LYS A 86 -17.61 -7.15 -2.56
N ASN A 87 -16.61 -6.42 -3.03
CA ASN A 87 -16.50 -6.00 -4.42
C ASN A 87 -15.05 -5.93 -4.91
N LEU A 88 -14.30 -7.03 -4.77
CA LEU A 88 -12.90 -7.13 -5.17
C LEU A 88 -12.65 -6.85 -6.67
N LYS A 89 -13.69 -6.94 -7.51
CA LYS A 89 -13.58 -6.57 -8.93
C LYS A 89 -13.24 -5.09 -9.15
N ASP A 90 -13.55 -4.23 -8.18
CA ASP A 90 -13.24 -2.79 -8.22
C ASP A 90 -11.89 -2.47 -7.57
N CYS A 91 -11.20 -3.51 -7.06
CA CYS A 91 -9.85 -3.43 -6.53
C CYS A 91 -8.81 -3.79 -7.60
N ARG A 92 -7.66 -3.14 -7.53
CA ARG A 92 -6.48 -3.42 -8.35
C ARG A 92 -5.26 -3.44 -7.46
N PRO A 93 -4.92 -4.59 -6.86
CA PRO A 93 -3.65 -4.74 -6.17
C PRO A 93 -2.50 -4.69 -7.17
N GLU A 94 -1.35 -4.19 -6.76
CA GLU A 94 -0.13 -4.07 -7.57
C GLU A 94 -0.40 -3.45 -8.95
N LEU A 95 -1.20 -2.35 -8.99
CA LEU A 95 -1.54 -1.67 -10.23
C LEU A 95 -0.29 -1.02 -10.83
N LYS A 96 0.27 -1.67 -11.83
CA LYS A 96 1.42 -1.14 -12.58
C LYS A 96 0.97 0.00 -13.49
N PHE A 97 1.77 1.06 -13.51
CA PHE A 97 1.54 2.19 -14.40
C PHE A 97 2.80 2.57 -15.18
N MET A 98 2.57 3.17 -16.33
CA MET A 98 3.59 3.77 -17.16
C MET A 98 3.04 5.04 -17.78
N LEU A 99 3.55 6.19 -17.35
CA LEU A 99 3.13 7.51 -17.81
C LEU A 99 4.24 8.09 -18.69
N SER A 100 3.88 8.55 -19.89
CA SER A 100 4.81 9.31 -20.72
C SER A 100 5.05 10.69 -20.11
N VAL A 101 6.31 11.04 -19.86
CA VAL A 101 6.70 12.32 -19.27
C VAL A 101 7.51 13.17 -20.23
N GLY A 102 7.41 14.49 -20.10
CA GLY A 102 8.17 15.46 -20.86
C GLY A 102 7.35 16.58 -21.46
N ALA A 103 7.98 17.40 -22.29
CA ALA A 103 7.33 18.56 -22.93
C ALA A 103 6.04 18.15 -23.69
N PRO A 104 5.01 19.03 -23.74
CA PRO A 104 3.77 18.75 -24.43
C PRO A 104 4.00 18.41 -25.91
N ILE A 105 3.27 17.40 -26.41
CA ILE A 105 3.27 17.04 -27.84
C ILE A 105 1.83 17.07 -28.33
N LYS A 106 1.57 17.80 -29.39
CA LYS A 106 0.23 17.91 -29.98
C LYS A 106 -0.37 16.52 -30.25
N GLY A 107 -1.57 16.28 -29.73
CA GLY A 107 -2.31 15.02 -29.93
C GLY A 107 -1.81 13.85 -29.06
N ARG A 108 -0.95 14.09 -28.07
CA ARG A 108 -0.52 13.06 -27.11
C ARG A 108 -0.60 13.61 -25.68
N GLU A 109 -1.29 12.88 -24.83
CA GLU A 109 -1.29 13.17 -23.41
C GLU A 109 0.05 12.76 -22.79
N ARG A 110 0.64 13.65 -22.02
CA ARG A 110 1.91 13.45 -21.31
C ARG A 110 1.85 14.12 -19.96
N LEU A 111 2.51 13.53 -18.98
CA LEU A 111 2.75 14.20 -17.71
C LEU A 111 3.82 15.27 -17.93
N THR A 112 3.43 16.53 -17.86
CA THR A 112 4.35 17.68 -17.96
C THR A 112 4.81 18.12 -16.58
N ALA A 113 5.92 18.86 -16.51
CA ALA A 113 6.39 19.45 -15.26
C ALA A 113 5.33 20.41 -14.67
N SER A 114 4.68 21.21 -15.52
CA SER A 114 3.61 22.14 -15.09
C SER A 114 2.43 21.38 -14.48
N LEU A 115 1.93 20.35 -15.18
CA LEU A 115 0.80 19.53 -14.68
C LEU A 115 1.14 18.85 -13.35
N LEU A 116 2.36 18.33 -13.20
CA LEU A 116 2.80 17.72 -11.95
C LEU A 116 2.87 18.76 -10.82
N ALA A 117 3.47 19.94 -11.07
CA ALA A 117 3.56 21.02 -10.09
C ALA A 117 2.16 21.54 -9.66
N GLU A 118 1.26 21.73 -10.61
CA GLU A 118 -0.14 22.12 -10.35
C GLU A 118 -0.87 21.08 -9.51
N THR A 119 -0.73 19.80 -9.86
CA THR A 119 -1.36 18.69 -9.15
C THR A 119 -0.84 18.59 -7.72
N LEU A 120 0.47 18.67 -7.51
CA LEU A 120 1.08 18.63 -6.18
C LEU A 120 0.65 19.83 -5.34
N THR A 121 0.62 21.03 -5.92
CA THR A 121 0.17 22.26 -5.22
C THR A 121 -1.31 22.18 -4.84
N ALA A 122 -2.15 21.60 -5.70
CA ALA A 122 -3.58 21.39 -5.41
C ALA A 122 -3.80 20.36 -4.29
N PHE A 123 -2.91 19.35 -4.21
CA PHE A 123 -2.94 18.36 -3.15
C PHE A 123 -2.45 18.91 -1.81
N ASP A 124 -1.34 19.67 -1.82
CA ASP A 124 -0.73 20.25 -0.62
C ASP A 124 -0.02 21.57 -0.97
N SER A 125 -0.48 22.65 -0.34
CA SER A 125 0.06 24.01 -0.56
C SER A 125 1.56 24.15 -0.23
N ARG A 126 2.16 23.21 0.50
CA ARG A 126 3.62 23.17 0.73
C ARG A 126 4.43 22.98 -0.56
N TYR A 127 3.80 22.45 -1.61
CA TYR A 127 4.43 22.28 -2.94
C TYR A 127 4.28 23.49 -3.86
N LYS A 128 3.74 24.63 -3.38
CA LYS A 128 3.53 25.84 -4.21
C LYS A 128 4.80 26.37 -4.91
N ASP A 129 5.96 26.16 -4.28
CA ASP A 129 7.26 26.58 -4.78
C ASP A 129 8.02 25.45 -5.47
N PHE A 130 7.34 24.33 -5.73
CA PHE A 130 7.94 23.19 -6.41
C PHE A 130 8.04 23.44 -7.92
N HIS A 131 9.26 23.51 -8.42
CA HIS A 131 9.53 23.78 -9.82
C HIS A 131 10.35 22.63 -10.44
N LEU A 132 9.83 22.09 -11.55
CA LEU A 132 10.54 21.14 -12.39
C LEU A 132 10.80 21.77 -13.76
N SER A 133 12.02 21.62 -14.27
CA SER A 133 12.31 22.01 -15.64
C SER A 133 11.69 21.01 -16.62
N GLU A 134 10.98 21.51 -17.63
CA GLU A 134 10.44 20.65 -18.72
C GLU A 134 11.55 19.88 -19.47
N LEU A 135 12.75 20.42 -19.50
CA LEU A 135 13.90 19.78 -20.14
C LEU A 135 14.41 18.57 -19.38
N ASP A 136 14.17 18.53 -18.06
CA ASP A 136 14.66 17.44 -17.20
C ASP A 136 13.70 16.25 -17.20
N MET A 137 12.48 16.43 -17.71
CA MET A 137 11.44 15.40 -17.76
C MET A 137 11.34 14.80 -19.15
N ARG A 138 11.96 13.63 -19.36
CA ARG A 138 11.87 12.87 -20.62
C ARG A 138 11.78 11.38 -20.36
N GLY A 139 10.92 10.68 -21.12
CA GLY A 139 10.81 9.23 -21.08
C GLY A 139 9.52 8.75 -20.45
N TYR A 140 9.63 7.83 -19.50
CA TYR A 140 8.46 7.22 -18.85
C TYR A 140 8.65 7.21 -17.33
N LEU A 141 7.61 7.62 -16.61
CA LEU A 141 7.45 7.37 -15.20
C LEU A 141 6.74 6.02 -15.04
N THR A 142 7.41 5.07 -14.42
CA THR A 142 6.85 3.73 -14.15
C THR A 142 6.82 3.46 -12.67
N GLY A 143 5.84 2.69 -12.24
CA GLY A 143 5.73 2.29 -10.85
C GLY A 143 4.61 1.29 -10.63
N SER A 144 4.40 0.97 -9.38
CA SER A 144 3.27 0.16 -8.91
C SER A 144 2.56 0.90 -7.79
N ILE A 145 1.25 0.79 -7.76
CA ILE A 145 0.39 1.24 -6.66
C ILE A 145 -0.04 -0.02 -5.92
N ASP A 146 0.24 -0.10 -4.62
CA ASP A 146 0.00 -1.31 -3.83
C ASP A 146 -1.46 -1.73 -3.87
N LEU A 147 -2.39 -0.79 -3.74
CA LEU A 147 -3.82 -1.03 -3.94
C LEU A 147 -4.51 0.21 -4.48
N ALA A 148 -5.18 0.09 -5.62
CA ALA A 148 -6.12 1.08 -6.12
C ALA A 148 -7.54 0.51 -6.09
N PHE A 149 -8.53 1.33 -5.76
CA PHE A 149 -9.94 0.91 -5.74
C PHE A 149 -10.88 2.08 -6.02
N ALA A 150 -12.12 1.75 -6.40
CA ALA A 150 -13.18 2.72 -6.59
C ALA A 150 -14.15 2.67 -5.39
N ALA A 151 -14.42 3.81 -4.79
CA ALA A 151 -15.42 3.96 -3.73
C ALA A 151 -15.91 5.41 -3.67
N ASP A 152 -17.18 5.61 -3.30
CA ASP A 152 -17.80 6.94 -3.16
C ASP A 152 -17.63 7.83 -4.40
N GLY A 153 -17.75 7.22 -5.60
CA GLY A 153 -17.62 7.91 -6.89
C GLY A 153 -16.20 8.43 -7.19
N LYS A 154 -15.19 7.99 -6.46
CA LYS A 154 -13.78 8.39 -6.59
C LYS A 154 -12.87 7.18 -6.71
N TYR A 155 -11.66 7.43 -7.18
CA TYR A 155 -10.56 6.47 -7.11
C TYR A 155 -9.69 6.78 -5.90
N TRP A 156 -9.30 5.74 -5.20
CA TRP A 156 -8.47 5.79 -4.00
C TRP A 156 -7.25 4.93 -4.20
N VAL A 157 -6.14 5.32 -3.58
CA VAL A 157 -4.90 4.56 -3.58
C VAL A 157 -4.43 4.36 -2.15
N ILE A 158 -3.89 3.17 -1.89
CA ILE A 158 -3.23 2.83 -0.62
C ILE A 158 -1.81 2.41 -0.95
N ASP A 159 -0.88 2.89 -0.15
CA ASP A 159 0.52 2.50 -0.14
C ASP A 159 0.82 1.88 1.23
N TRP A 160 1.19 0.60 1.24
CA TRP A 160 1.43 -0.14 2.47
C TRP A 160 2.81 0.18 3.02
N LYS A 161 2.87 0.51 4.32
CA LYS A 161 4.14 0.76 5.00
C LYS A 161 4.29 -0.17 6.20
N THR A 162 5.38 -0.93 6.23
CA THR A 162 5.73 -1.84 7.33
C THR A 162 6.75 -1.26 8.28
N ASN A 163 7.03 0.04 8.17
CA ASN A 163 7.97 0.74 9.02
C ASN A 163 7.45 0.81 10.46
N LYS A 164 8.35 0.62 11.42
CA LYS A 164 8.02 0.88 12.82
C LYS A 164 7.86 2.39 13.01
N ILE A 165 6.66 2.81 13.37
CA ILE A 165 6.39 4.22 13.72
C ILE A 165 6.70 4.39 15.21
N ASP A 166 7.61 5.29 15.55
CA ASP A 166 7.81 5.73 16.93
C ASP A 166 6.89 6.92 17.22
N TYR A 167 5.73 6.64 17.77
CA TYR A 167 4.71 7.65 18.10
C TYR A 167 5.20 8.71 19.08
N ARG A 168 6.33 8.54 19.75
CA ARG A 168 6.90 9.54 20.64
C ARG A 168 7.62 10.67 19.89
N ASN A 169 8.07 10.38 18.66
CA ASN A 169 8.84 11.31 17.83
C ASN A 169 8.11 11.69 16.52
N ASN A 170 7.03 10.99 16.17
CA ASN A 170 6.29 11.20 14.94
C ASN A 170 4.87 11.62 15.29
N THR A 171 4.58 12.90 15.10
CA THR A 171 3.19 13.39 15.18
C THR A 171 2.42 12.93 13.94
N PRO A 172 1.11 12.63 14.04
CA PRO A 172 0.28 12.24 12.89
C PRO A 172 0.33 13.26 11.74
N GLU A 173 0.68 14.51 12.02
CA GLU A 173 0.80 15.61 11.06
C GLU A 173 1.92 15.42 10.02
N LEU A 174 2.84 14.47 10.23
CA LEU A 174 3.89 14.15 9.26
C LEU A 174 3.43 13.17 8.16
N TYR A 175 2.22 12.62 8.28
CA TYR A 175 1.69 11.57 7.39
C TYR A 175 0.33 11.91 6.78
N THR A 176 -0.15 13.14 6.97
CA THR A 176 -1.41 13.65 6.38
C THR A 176 -1.15 14.61 5.23
#